data_5f86facc2cb80061094812f1ba85e7c2
#
_entry.id   5f86facc2cb80061094812f1ba85e7c2
#
_cell.length_a   1.000
_cell.length_b   1.000
_cell.length_c   1.000
_cell.angle_alpha   90.00
_cell.angle_beta   90.00
_cell.angle_gamma   90.00
#
_symmetry.space_group_name_H-M   'P 1'
#
loop_
_entity.id
_entity.type
_entity.pdbx_description
1 polymer ?
#
loop_
_entity_poly.entity_id
_entity_poly.type
_entity_poly.pdbx_seq_one_letter_code
_entity_poly.pdbx_strand_id
1 'polypeptide(L)'
;MVDYVIDIETDGIDATKIHCMSVHDSRTNKITTFTTYADMQVFFASVTRMDRIIGHNFIRYDAPIIERILDLTILCNIVDTLAISWYLWPYQGKHGLAQWGEQVGIAKPEVEDWQEACIETYTNRCEEDVKINLEVWKREISYLNFLYNDKPEVLIRYLAHKMRCAQLAERSKWKLDVDAAQSLVDSMENEYAQSQSILMSAMPDVPKIVKRKRPAKPFKKDGTLSATGEKWQALCDERGLDFSHDEVIEVVVGYEPPNAGSVFQVKDWLKTLGWKPQTFDYKKYDPKITQQGGVAQIKLKSGDMCPSILKLIPDNPAVAALETIMMMKHRINTVKGFLKNADESGYLVAAIGGLTNTLRFKHRVCVNIPSVRKPYGK
;
A
#
# COMPACT_ATOMS: atom_id res chain seq x y z
N MET A 1 32.71 -0.17 23.01
CA MET A 1 31.67 -0.12 22.00
C MET A 1 30.80 1.09 22.27
N VAL A 2 30.69 1.96 21.32
CA VAL A 2 29.90 3.19 21.39
C VAL A 2 28.77 3.12 20.38
N ASP A 3 27.61 3.62 20.76
CA ASP A 3 26.47 3.76 19.87
C ASP A 3 26.39 5.20 19.38
N TYR A 4 26.46 5.38 18.08
CA TYR A 4 26.27 6.66 17.40
C TYR A 4 24.95 6.63 16.62
N VAL A 5 23.96 7.42 17.06
CA VAL A 5 22.71 7.59 16.30
C VAL A 5 22.92 8.74 15.31
N ILE A 6 22.76 8.44 14.03
CA ILE A 6 23.13 9.36 12.93
C ILE A 6 21.96 9.55 11.97
N ASP A 7 21.85 10.76 11.47
CA ASP A 7 21.00 11.14 10.33
C ASP A 7 21.73 12.18 9.46
N ILE A 8 21.38 12.29 8.16
CA ILE A 8 21.88 13.31 7.24
C ILE A 8 20.72 13.98 6.51
N GLU A 9 20.91 15.27 6.20
CA GLU A 9 20.03 15.97 5.25
C GLU A 9 20.78 16.28 3.94
N THR A 10 20.09 16.07 2.82
CA THR A 10 20.68 16.11 1.48
C THR A 10 19.83 16.93 0.52
N ASP A 11 20.35 17.21 -0.67
CA ASP A 11 19.68 17.95 -1.75
C ASP A 11 18.62 17.13 -2.51
N GLY A 12 18.43 15.86 -2.20
CA GLY A 12 17.39 15.03 -2.83
C GLY A 12 17.63 13.53 -2.71
N ILE A 13 16.78 12.75 -3.37
CA ILE A 13 16.87 11.27 -3.34
C ILE A 13 18.15 10.78 -4.02
N ASP A 14 18.48 11.33 -5.19
CA ASP A 14 19.74 11.09 -5.90
C ASP A 14 20.79 12.15 -5.48
N ALA A 15 21.04 12.20 -4.17
CA ALA A 15 21.80 13.26 -3.53
C ALA A 15 23.16 13.50 -4.17
N THR A 16 23.47 14.78 -4.43
CA THR A 16 24.79 15.24 -4.86
C THR A 16 25.54 15.99 -3.76
N LYS A 17 24.82 16.40 -2.71
CA LYS A 17 25.32 17.17 -1.60
C LYS A 17 24.71 16.71 -0.28
N ILE A 18 25.51 16.66 0.77
CA ILE A 18 25.08 16.56 2.17
C ILE A 18 25.09 17.98 2.76
N HIS A 19 23.92 18.45 3.22
CA HIS A 19 23.81 19.77 3.86
C HIS A 19 24.35 19.74 5.28
N CYS A 20 23.98 18.71 6.06
CA CYS A 20 24.47 18.49 7.41
C CYS A 20 24.37 17.02 7.79
N MET A 21 25.06 16.66 8.87
CA MET A 21 25.00 15.37 9.54
C MET A 21 24.92 15.60 11.03
N SER A 22 23.92 15.04 11.69
CA SER A 22 23.75 15.07 13.14
C SER A 22 24.07 13.71 13.76
N VAL A 23 24.79 13.71 14.87
CA VAL A 23 25.26 12.52 15.56
C VAL A 23 25.00 12.62 17.06
N HIS A 24 24.25 11.68 17.62
CA HIS A 24 24.20 11.48 19.05
C HIS A 24 25.26 10.47 19.49
N ASP A 25 26.12 10.83 20.45
CA ASP A 25 27.14 9.97 21.04
C ASP A 25 26.67 9.43 22.39
N SER A 26 26.51 8.12 22.51
CA SER A 26 26.02 7.46 23.71
C SER A 26 26.91 7.61 24.95
N ARG A 27 28.21 7.97 24.78
CA ARG A 27 29.13 8.20 25.91
C ARG A 27 28.90 9.55 26.56
N THR A 28 28.69 10.57 25.74
CA THR A 28 28.52 11.95 26.20
C THR A 28 27.06 12.36 26.34
N ASN A 29 26.16 11.59 25.76
CA ASN A 29 24.73 11.87 25.63
C ASN A 29 24.45 13.22 24.99
N LYS A 30 25.29 13.63 24.04
CA LYS A 30 25.18 14.90 23.30
C LYS A 30 24.95 14.63 21.83
N ILE A 31 24.22 15.56 21.20
CA ILE A 31 24.09 15.64 19.74
C ILE A 31 25.11 16.68 19.26
N THR A 32 25.84 16.35 18.22
CA THR A 32 26.74 17.24 17.50
C THR A 32 26.35 17.25 16.03
N THR A 33 26.18 18.43 15.46
CA THR A 33 25.84 18.60 14.05
C THR A 33 27.04 19.15 13.26
N PHE A 34 27.36 18.45 12.19
CA PHE A 34 28.44 18.76 11.27
C PHE A 34 27.88 19.34 9.97
N THR A 35 28.44 20.46 9.52
CA THR A 35 28.03 21.16 8.29
C THR A 35 29.13 21.20 7.24
N THR A 36 30.32 20.69 7.55
CA THR A 36 31.46 20.60 6.62
C THR A 36 31.85 19.14 6.39
N TYR A 37 32.26 18.81 5.18
CA TYR A 37 32.72 17.46 4.84
C TYR A 37 33.99 17.06 5.61
N ALA A 38 34.87 18.03 5.88
CA ALA A 38 36.10 17.77 6.65
C ALA A 38 35.78 17.28 8.07
N ASP A 39 34.84 17.93 8.76
CA ASP A 39 34.42 17.51 10.12
C ASP A 39 33.72 16.15 10.10
N MET A 40 32.89 15.89 9.08
CA MET A 40 32.23 14.58 8.89
C MET A 40 33.27 13.47 8.67
N GLN A 41 34.30 13.72 7.84
CA GLN A 41 35.38 12.76 7.60
C GLN A 41 36.19 12.51 8.88
N VAL A 42 36.50 13.54 9.66
CA VAL A 42 37.17 13.42 10.96
C VAL A 42 36.35 12.59 11.92
N PHE A 43 35.03 12.78 11.97
CA PHE A 43 34.15 11.95 12.76
C PHE A 43 34.26 10.48 12.33
N PHE A 44 34.06 10.14 11.04
CA PHE A 44 34.14 8.76 10.56
C PHE A 44 35.52 8.12 10.77
N ALA A 45 36.60 8.91 10.69
CA ALA A 45 37.94 8.42 11.01
C ALA A 45 38.13 8.08 12.50
N SER A 46 37.33 8.64 13.40
CA SER A 46 37.32 8.34 14.83
C SER A 46 36.52 7.13 15.22
N VAL A 47 35.57 6.69 14.36
CA VAL A 47 34.69 5.54 14.59
C VAL A 47 35.45 4.23 14.39
N THR A 48 35.46 3.36 15.39
CA THR A 48 36.17 2.09 15.33
C THR A 48 35.27 0.95 14.85
N ARG A 49 35.88 -0.17 14.43
CA ARG A 49 35.12 -1.39 14.04
C ARG A 49 34.28 -1.99 15.19
N MET A 50 34.59 -1.63 16.42
CA MET A 50 33.88 -2.10 17.61
C MET A 50 32.65 -1.26 17.93
N ASP A 51 32.51 -0.08 17.31
CA ASP A 51 31.39 0.81 17.52
C ASP A 51 30.21 0.46 16.63
N ARG A 52 29.06 1.07 16.90
CA ARG A 52 27.83 0.89 16.11
C ARG A 52 27.35 2.25 15.59
N ILE A 53 27.01 2.28 14.31
CA ILE A 53 26.22 3.35 13.70
C ILE A 53 24.78 2.90 13.63
N ILE A 54 23.88 3.71 14.14
CA ILE A 54 22.45 3.46 14.23
C ILE A 54 21.73 4.53 13.42
N GLY A 55 21.03 4.12 12.37
CA GLY A 55 20.27 5.04 11.54
C GLY A 55 18.95 4.43 11.07
N HIS A 56 18.04 5.26 10.60
CA HIS A 56 16.74 4.84 10.12
C HIS A 56 16.69 4.77 8.59
N ASN A 57 16.59 3.59 8.01
CA ASN A 57 16.80 3.33 6.59
C ASN A 57 18.24 3.65 6.12
N PHE A 58 19.15 3.68 7.05
CA PHE A 58 20.52 4.15 6.89
C PHE A 58 21.29 3.35 5.83
N ILE A 59 21.14 2.03 5.81
CA ILE A 59 21.88 1.16 4.88
C ILE A 59 21.49 1.42 3.44
N ARG A 60 20.20 1.76 3.19
CA ARG A 60 19.70 1.94 1.83
C ARG A 60 19.88 3.37 1.30
N TYR A 61 19.90 4.36 2.18
CA TYR A 61 19.95 5.76 1.83
C TYR A 61 21.21 6.47 2.31
N ASP A 62 21.37 6.66 3.61
CA ASP A 62 22.45 7.50 4.16
C ASP A 62 23.85 6.93 3.91
N ALA A 63 24.07 5.66 4.22
CA ALA A 63 25.39 5.03 4.12
C ALA A 63 25.98 5.14 2.70
N PRO A 64 25.29 4.79 1.60
CA PRO A 64 25.85 4.92 0.27
C PRO A 64 26.08 6.37 -0.18
N ILE A 65 25.33 7.33 0.35
CA ILE A 65 25.50 8.75 0.06
C ILE A 65 26.75 9.26 0.78
N ILE A 66 26.88 8.94 2.07
CA ILE A 66 28.06 9.27 2.88
C ILE A 66 29.33 8.70 2.26
N GLU A 67 29.34 7.39 1.96
CA GLU A 67 30.50 6.72 1.38
C GLU A 67 30.92 7.34 0.04
N ARG A 68 29.96 7.69 -0.81
CA ARG A 68 30.21 8.27 -2.13
C ARG A 68 30.66 9.73 -2.06
N ILE A 69 29.98 10.56 -1.24
CA ILE A 69 30.26 12.02 -1.22
C ILE A 69 31.49 12.33 -0.39
N LEU A 70 31.73 11.61 0.71
CA LEU A 70 32.89 11.82 1.56
C LEU A 70 34.11 10.97 1.14
N ASP A 71 34.01 10.15 0.11
CA ASP A 71 35.03 9.23 -0.39
C ASP A 71 35.64 8.37 0.73
N LEU A 72 34.80 7.69 1.47
CA LEU A 72 35.19 6.82 2.57
C LEU A 72 34.40 5.51 2.58
N THR A 73 34.79 4.57 3.44
CA THR A 73 34.07 3.33 3.68
C THR A 73 33.72 3.19 5.16
N ILE A 74 32.45 2.93 5.46
CA ILE A 74 31.96 2.70 6.83
C ILE A 74 32.32 1.27 7.25
N LEU A 75 33.27 1.13 8.19
CA LEU A 75 33.80 -0.18 8.61
C LEU A 75 33.21 -0.73 9.90
N CYS A 76 32.45 0.07 10.64
CA CYS A 76 31.80 -0.35 11.90
C CYS A 76 30.51 -1.15 11.67
N ASN A 77 29.91 -1.64 12.75
CA ASN A 77 28.62 -2.31 12.69
C ASN A 77 27.50 -1.29 12.45
N ILE A 78 26.66 -1.55 11.45
CA ILE A 78 25.50 -0.71 11.15
C ILE A 78 24.24 -1.39 11.69
N VAL A 79 23.43 -0.63 12.39
CA VAL A 79 22.08 -0.99 12.87
C VAL A 79 21.08 -0.14 12.10
N ASP A 80 20.13 -0.79 11.45
CA ASP A 80 19.06 -0.11 10.71
C ASP A 80 17.74 -0.26 11.46
N THR A 81 17.30 0.82 12.11
CA THR A 81 16.09 0.82 12.93
C THR A 81 14.82 0.59 12.12
N LEU A 82 14.79 0.98 10.82
CA LEU A 82 13.64 0.67 9.97
C LEU A 82 13.46 -0.85 9.79
N ALA A 83 14.57 -1.59 9.61
CA ALA A 83 14.50 -3.05 9.47
C ALA A 83 14.05 -3.74 10.76
N ILE A 84 14.51 -3.24 11.90
CA ILE A 84 14.11 -3.74 13.23
C ILE A 84 12.63 -3.42 13.48
N SER A 85 12.19 -2.21 13.14
CA SER A 85 10.79 -1.81 13.22
C SER A 85 9.87 -2.72 12.38
N TRP A 86 10.27 -3.06 11.14
CA TRP A 86 9.53 -4.02 10.32
C TRP A 86 9.45 -5.42 10.93
N TYR A 87 10.48 -5.81 11.66
CA TYR A 87 10.53 -7.10 12.34
C TYR A 87 9.64 -7.13 13.58
N LEU A 88 9.80 -6.15 14.47
CA LEU A 88 9.11 -6.11 15.76
C LEU A 88 7.61 -5.81 15.62
N TRP A 89 7.25 -4.93 14.67
CA TRP A 89 5.86 -4.47 14.50
C TRP A 89 5.32 -4.66 13.08
N PRO A 90 5.25 -5.91 12.57
CA PRO A 90 4.89 -6.19 11.17
C PRO A 90 3.47 -5.76 10.78
N TYR A 91 2.62 -5.46 11.75
CA TYR A 91 1.24 -5.00 11.55
C TYR A 91 1.10 -3.47 11.64
N GLN A 92 2.15 -2.76 12.01
CA GLN A 92 2.17 -1.30 11.96
C GLN A 92 2.10 -0.83 10.50
N GLY A 93 1.20 0.12 10.21
CA GLY A 93 0.96 0.56 8.84
C GLY A 93 2.10 1.39 8.25
N LYS A 94 2.74 2.22 9.08
CA LYS A 94 3.85 3.11 8.71
C LYS A 94 4.99 2.98 9.71
N HIS A 95 6.22 3.02 9.23
CA HIS A 95 7.44 2.82 10.02
C HIS A 95 8.44 3.98 9.90
N GLY A 96 8.10 5.06 9.19
CA GLY A 96 8.99 6.22 9.03
C GLY A 96 9.10 7.06 10.30
N LEU A 97 10.16 7.89 10.38
CA LEU A 97 10.45 8.73 11.55
C LEU A 97 9.29 9.70 11.89
N ALA A 98 8.56 10.23 10.91
CA ALA A 98 7.39 11.06 11.18
C ALA A 98 6.33 10.33 12.03
N GLN A 99 6.03 9.06 11.68
CA GLN A 99 5.08 8.25 12.46
C GLN A 99 5.63 7.86 13.84
N TRP A 100 6.94 7.62 13.92
CA TRP A 100 7.60 7.35 15.20
C TRP A 100 7.62 8.60 16.08
N GLY A 101 7.88 9.78 15.49
CA GLY A 101 7.85 11.07 16.20
C GLY A 101 6.50 11.31 16.90
N GLU A 102 5.39 11.05 16.20
CA GLU A 102 4.04 11.09 16.82
C GLU A 102 3.92 10.15 18.03
N GLN A 103 4.52 8.95 17.97
CA GLN A 103 4.43 7.97 19.05
C GLN A 103 5.34 8.28 20.24
N VAL A 104 6.47 8.96 20.02
CA VAL A 104 7.43 9.31 21.07
C VAL A 104 7.27 10.75 21.56
N GLY A 105 6.33 11.51 20.98
CA GLY A 105 6.04 12.89 21.38
C GLY A 105 7.05 13.92 20.91
N ILE A 106 7.80 13.64 19.83
CA ILE A 106 8.77 14.54 19.20
C ILE A 106 8.26 14.87 17.80
N ALA A 107 7.92 16.15 17.55
CA ALA A 107 7.45 16.57 16.24
C ALA A 107 8.58 16.59 15.23
N LYS A 108 8.38 15.94 14.08
CA LYS A 108 9.31 16.04 12.95
C LYS A 108 9.06 17.36 12.21
N PRO A 109 10.05 18.29 12.14
CA PRO A 109 9.89 19.53 11.41
C PRO A 109 9.62 19.29 9.92
N GLU A 110 8.69 20.05 9.34
CA GLU A 110 8.46 20.07 7.89
C GLU A 110 9.39 21.07 7.22
N VAL A 111 9.89 20.74 6.04
CA VAL A 111 10.67 21.61 5.16
C VAL A 111 9.81 21.87 3.94
N GLU A 112 9.36 23.12 3.78
CA GLU A 112 8.47 23.50 2.68
C GLU A 112 9.21 23.54 1.35
N ASP A 113 10.45 24.04 1.33
CA ASP A 113 11.29 24.08 0.15
C ASP A 113 12.69 23.51 0.44
N TRP A 114 13.00 22.38 -0.18
CA TRP A 114 14.29 21.69 -0.05
C TRP A 114 15.42 22.31 -0.84
N GLN A 115 15.14 23.23 -1.76
CA GLN A 115 16.17 23.88 -2.58
C GLN A 115 16.62 25.20 -1.99
N GLU A 116 15.72 25.92 -1.32
CA GLU A 116 15.97 27.26 -0.78
C GLU A 116 16.04 27.32 0.76
N ALA A 117 15.89 26.19 1.45
CA ALA A 117 15.95 26.16 2.92
C ALA A 117 17.36 26.58 3.42
N CYS A 118 17.39 27.34 4.52
CA CYS A 118 18.64 27.72 5.16
C CYS A 118 19.28 26.56 5.92
N ILE A 119 20.56 26.67 6.24
CA ILE A 119 21.30 25.60 6.92
C ILE A 119 20.71 25.30 8.30
N GLU A 120 20.17 26.29 8.99
CA GLU A 120 19.53 26.14 10.29
C GLU A 120 18.28 25.25 10.20
N THR A 121 17.52 25.34 9.11
CA THR A 121 16.35 24.47 8.86
C THR A 121 16.77 23.00 8.72
N TYR A 122 17.83 22.75 7.94
CA TYR A 122 18.36 21.38 7.78
C TYR A 122 18.95 20.84 9.08
N THR A 123 19.74 21.64 9.81
CA THR A 123 20.35 21.20 11.06
C THR A 123 19.29 20.90 12.12
N ASN A 124 18.30 21.76 12.28
CA ASN A 124 17.20 21.53 13.22
C ASN A 124 16.44 20.25 12.90
N ARG A 125 16.12 20.03 11.62
CA ARG A 125 15.41 18.82 11.19
C ARG A 125 16.25 17.57 11.43
N CYS A 126 17.52 17.57 11.06
CA CYS A 126 18.44 16.47 11.24
C CYS A 126 18.61 16.11 12.73
N GLU A 127 18.70 17.11 13.61
CA GLU A 127 18.75 16.89 15.06
C GLU A 127 17.49 16.27 15.62
N GLU A 128 16.29 16.72 15.16
CA GLU A 128 15.03 16.13 15.59
C GLU A 128 14.88 14.69 15.08
N ASP A 129 15.31 14.39 13.84
CA ASP A 129 15.31 13.02 13.33
C ASP A 129 16.26 12.12 14.13
N VAL A 130 17.43 12.60 14.55
CA VAL A 130 18.31 11.88 15.48
C VAL A 130 17.65 11.65 16.84
N LYS A 131 16.96 12.65 17.42
CA LYS A 131 16.23 12.49 18.69
C LYS A 131 15.11 11.42 18.58
N ILE A 132 14.32 11.48 17.52
CA ILE A 132 13.26 10.50 17.27
C ILE A 132 13.88 9.10 17.13
N ASN A 133 14.93 8.96 16.31
CA ASN A 133 15.57 7.66 16.07
C ASN A 133 16.27 7.11 17.32
N LEU A 134 16.79 7.97 18.19
CA LEU A 134 17.34 7.57 19.49
C LEU A 134 16.27 6.90 20.38
N GLU A 135 15.07 7.49 20.45
CA GLU A 135 13.96 6.92 21.22
C GLU A 135 13.44 5.61 20.58
N VAL A 136 13.39 5.55 19.24
CA VAL A 136 13.08 4.32 18.51
C VAL A 136 14.08 3.23 18.85
N TRP A 137 15.38 3.53 18.77
CA TRP A 137 16.45 2.58 19.10
C TRP A 137 16.37 2.08 20.55
N LYS A 138 16.18 2.97 21.52
CA LYS A 138 16.01 2.58 22.94
C LYS A 138 14.85 1.60 23.11
N ARG A 139 13.72 1.86 22.45
CA ARG A 139 12.57 0.96 22.48
C ARG A 139 12.87 -0.37 21.80
N GLU A 140 13.47 -0.35 20.63
CA GLU A 140 13.80 -1.54 19.84
C GLU A 140 14.79 -2.45 20.56
N ILE A 141 15.90 -1.91 21.08
CA ILE A 141 16.90 -2.71 21.77
C ILE A 141 16.36 -3.31 23.06
N SER A 142 15.48 -2.59 23.78
CA SER A 142 14.81 -3.12 24.96
C SER A 142 13.95 -4.35 24.63
N TYR A 143 13.13 -4.27 23.58
CA TYR A 143 12.32 -5.41 23.13
C TYR A 143 13.18 -6.56 22.60
N LEU A 144 14.23 -6.26 21.85
CA LEU A 144 15.14 -7.29 21.34
C LEU A 144 15.87 -8.01 22.46
N ASN A 145 16.38 -7.30 23.47
CA ASN A 145 17.01 -7.89 24.63
C ASN A 145 16.05 -8.80 25.40
N PHE A 146 14.81 -8.36 25.61
CA PHE A 146 13.78 -9.19 26.22
C PHE A 146 13.49 -10.46 25.41
N LEU A 147 13.34 -10.35 24.08
CA LEU A 147 13.01 -11.50 23.22
C LEU A 147 14.18 -12.48 23.06
N TYR A 148 15.41 -12.01 23.13
CA TYR A 148 16.62 -12.79 22.82
C TYR A 148 17.58 -12.96 24.01
N ASN A 149 17.09 -12.76 25.24
CA ASN A 149 17.87 -12.91 26.45
C ASN A 149 19.23 -12.18 26.40
N ASP A 150 19.16 -10.87 26.07
CA ASP A 150 20.30 -9.97 25.92
C ASP A 150 21.31 -10.37 24.83
N LYS A 151 20.90 -11.15 23.82
CA LYS A 151 21.75 -11.62 22.72
C LYS A 151 21.14 -11.32 21.33
N PRO A 152 20.74 -10.08 21.02
CA PRO A 152 20.07 -9.74 19.77
C PRO A 152 21.01 -9.55 18.57
N GLU A 153 22.34 -9.60 18.74
CA GLU A 153 23.33 -9.19 17.74
C GLU A 153 23.24 -10.00 16.45
N VAL A 154 22.93 -11.30 16.56
CA VAL A 154 22.79 -12.18 15.38
C VAL A 154 21.61 -11.72 14.50
N LEU A 155 20.49 -11.39 15.14
CA LEU A 155 19.32 -10.88 14.42
C LEU A 155 19.57 -9.48 13.83
N ILE A 156 20.18 -8.58 14.61
CA ILE A 156 20.51 -7.23 14.13
C ILE A 156 21.39 -7.31 12.88
N ARG A 157 22.46 -8.11 12.92
CA ARG A 157 23.32 -8.33 11.74
C ARG A 157 22.58 -8.96 10.57
N TYR A 158 21.68 -9.90 10.83
CA TYR A 158 20.86 -10.51 9.78
C TYR A 158 19.93 -9.48 9.11
N LEU A 159 19.27 -8.63 9.91
CA LEU A 159 18.41 -7.56 9.39
C LEU A 159 19.21 -6.53 8.60
N ALA A 160 20.40 -6.13 9.08
CA ALA A 160 21.31 -5.26 8.33
C ALA A 160 21.75 -5.89 6.99
N HIS A 161 22.06 -7.20 6.99
CA HIS A 161 22.36 -7.92 5.75
C HIS A 161 21.19 -7.91 4.77
N LYS A 162 19.96 -8.09 5.27
CA LYS A 162 18.76 -7.98 4.41
C LYS A 162 18.61 -6.58 3.82
N MET A 163 18.87 -5.53 4.58
CA MET A 163 18.83 -4.17 4.04
C MET A 163 19.87 -3.95 2.94
N ARG A 164 21.08 -4.52 3.09
CA ARG A 164 22.09 -4.51 2.00
C ARG A 164 21.62 -5.27 0.77
N CYS A 165 20.98 -6.44 0.93
CA CYS A 165 20.38 -7.16 -0.20
C CYS A 165 19.29 -6.33 -0.89
N ALA A 166 18.43 -5.64 -0.11
CA ALA A 166 17.42 -4.75 -0.66
C ALA A 166 18.05 -3.58 -1.43
N GLN A 167 19.07 -2.92 -0.86
CA GLN A 167 19.83 -1.87 -1.52
C GLN A 167 20.41 -2.32 -2.86
N LEU A 168 21.08 -3.48 -2.90
CA LEU A 168 21.65 -4.03 -4.12
C LEU A 168 20.57 -4.32 -5.17
N ALA A 169 19.44 -4.89 -4.77
CA ALA A 169 18.33 -5.17 -5.67
C ALA A 169 17.72 -3.90 -6.27
N GLU A 170 17.61 -2.84 -5.47
CA GLU A 170 17.11 -1.53 -5.93
C GLU A 170 18.10 -0.82 -6.86
N ARG A 171 19.39 -0.86 -6.54
CA ARG A 171 20.45 -0.25 -7.36
C ARG A 171 20.70 -0.97 -8.68
N SER A 172 20.56 -2.31 -8.72
CA SER A 172 20.80 -3.10 -9.93
C SER A 172 19.77 -2.85 -11.02
N LYS A 173 18.56 -2.40 -10.63
CA LYS A 173 17.40 -2.21 -11.51
C LYS A 173 17.13 -3.42 -12.40
N TRP A 174 15.98 -3.47 -13.02
CA TRP A 174 15.57 -4.55 -13.91
C TRP A 174 15.18 -3.95 -15.27
N LYS A 175 15.77 -4.44 -16.35
CA LYS A 175 15.41 -4.02 -17.69
C LYS A 175 14.06 -4.61 -18.06
N LEU A 176 13.11 -3.75 -18.40
CA LEU A 176 11.80 -4.13 -18.95
C LEU A 176 11.89 -4.10 -20.48
N ASP A 177 11.38 -5.11 -21.12
CA ASP A 177 11.05 -5.05 -22.55
C ASP A 177 9.71 -4.28 -22.67
N VAL A 178 9.82 -2.97 -22.93
CA VAL A 178 8.66 -2.06 -22.93
C VAL A 178 7.69 -2.40 -24.04
N ASP A 179 8.19 -2.75 -25.22
CA ASP A 179 7.36 -3.06 -26.41
C ASP A 179 6.61 -4.37 -26.20
N ALA A 180 7.30 -5.41 -25.70
CA ALA A 180 6.66 -6.66 -25.34
C ALA A 180 5.63 -6.49 -24.23
N ALA A 181 5.92 -5.68 -23.20
CA ALA A 181 5.01 -5.40 -22.11
C ALA A 181 3.75 -4.64 -22.58
N GLN A 182 3.90 -3.65 -23.49
CA GLN A 182 2.77 -2.94 -24.08
C GLN A 182 1.92 -3.87 -24.94
N SER A 183 2.52 -4.64 -25.83
CA SER A 183 1.82 -5.62 -26.66
C SER A 183 1.04 -6.65 -25.82
N LEU A 184 1.64 -7.09 -24.71
CA LEU A 184 0.96 -7.99 -23.77
C LEU A 184 -0.25 -7.31 -23.10
N VAL A 185 -0.14 -6.04 -22.69
CA VAL A 185 -1.27 -5.28 -22.14
C VAL A 185 -2.39 -5.19 -23.15
N ASP A 186 -2.10 -4.80 -24.40
CA ASP A 186 -3.11 -4.63 -25.45
C ASP A 186 -3.82 -5.97 -25.75
N SER A 187 -3.08 -7.07 -25.79
CA SER A 187 -3.66 -8.41 -25.96
C SER A 187 -4.59 -8.79 -24.81
N MET A 188 -4.13 -8.58 -23.56
CA MET A 188 -4.93 -8.88 -22.36
C MET A 188 -6.17 -7.98 -22.25
N GLU A 189 -6.09 -6.70 -22.64
CA GLU A 189 -7.25 -5.79 -22.65
C GLU A 189 -8.29 -6.20 -23.68
N ASN A 190 -7.87 -6.65 -24.85
CA ASN A 190 -8.77 -7.17 -25.87
C ASN A 190 -9.51 -8.45 -25.37
N GLU A 191 -8.80 -9.40 -24.80
CA GLU A 191 -9.38 -10.61 -24.23
C GLU A 191 -10.32 -10.30 -23.04
N TYR A 192 -9.93 -9.35 -22.19
CA TYR A 192 -10.76 -8.86 -21.09
C TYR A 192 -12.07 -8.24 -21.61
N ALA A 193 -12.01 -7.37 -22.63
CA ALA A 193 -13.16 -6.72 -23.23
C ALA A 193 -14.12 -7.73 -23.88
N GLN A 194 -13.58 -8.74 -24.59
CA GLN A 194 -14.38 -9.84 -25.16
C GLN A 194 -15.11 -10.61 -24.05
N SER A 195 -14.39 -10.98 -23.00
CA SER A 195 -14.98 -11.72 -21.87
C SER A 195 -16.04 -10.88 -21.12
N GLN A 196 -15.81 -9.56 -20.98
CA GLN A 196 -16.82 -8.65 -20.45
C GLN A 196 -18.09 -8.61 -21.32
N SER A 197 -17.93 -8.51 -22.64
CA SER A 197 -19.06 -8.50 -23.58
C SER A 197 -19.89 -9.77 -23.49
N ILE A 198 -19.23 -10.94 -23.44
CA ILE A 198 -19.90 -12.23 -23.24
C ILE A 198 -20.72 -12.25 -21.95
N LEU A 199 -20.12 -11.79 -20.85
CA LEU A 199 -20.78 -11.81 -19.55
C LEU A 199 -21.95 -10.81 -19.49
N MET A 200 -21.75 -9.59 -20.01
CA MET A 200 -22.80 -8.56 -20.03
C MET A 200 -23.99 -8.98 -20.89
N SER A 201 -23.77 -9.69 -22.01
CA SER A 201 -24.85 -10.21 -22.85
C SER A 201 -25.66 -11.32 -22.17
N ALA A 202 -25.09 -12.02 -21.19
CA ALA A 202 -25.75 -13.09 -20.45
C ALA A 202 -26.41 -12.61 -19.16
N MET A 203 -25.99 -11.47 -18.61
CA MET A 203 -26.56 -10.88 -17.39
C MET A 203 -27.83 -10.08 -17.73
N PRO A 204 -28.84 -10.08 -16.87
CA PRO A 204 -30.02 -9.25 -17.02
C PRO A 204 -29.69 -7.77 -16.79
N ASP A 205 -30.46 -6.90 -17.44
CA ASP A 205 -30.44 -5.49 -17.14
C ASP A 205 -30.74 -5.22 -15.66
N VAL A 206 -30.09 -4.20 -15.11
CA VAL A 206 -30.19 -3.86 -13.68
C VAL A 206 -31.20 -2.73 -13.51
N PRO A 207 -32.16 -2.87 -12.59
CA PRO A 207 -33.14 -1.81 -12.34
C PRO A 207 -32.47 -0.58 -11.76
N LYS A 208 -32.73 0.57 -12.39
CA LYS A 208 -32.32 1.88 -11.88
C LYS A 208 -33.28 2.32 -10.79
N ILE A 209 -32.86 2.18 -9.56
CA ILE A 209 -33.66 2.49 -8.38
C ILE A 209 -33.38 3.92 -7.92
N VAL A 210 -34.45 4.72 -7.80
CA VAL A 210 -34.39 6.05 -7.21
C VAL A 210 -35.13 6.05 -5.88
N LYS A 211 -34.48 6.52 -4.86
CA LYS A 211 -35.08 6.69 -3.53
C LYS A 211 -35.92 7.95 -3.50
N ARG A 212 -37.18 7.81 -3.18
CA ARG A 212 -38.15 8.91 -3.01
C ARG A 212 -38.51 9.04 -1.55
N LYS A 213 -38.53 10.26 -1.06
CA LYS A 213 -38.97 10.59 0.29
C LYS A 213 -40.05 11.66 0.24
N ARG A 214 -40.97 11.65 1.21
CA ARG A 214 -41.99 12.66 1.33
C ARG A 214 -41.38 14.07 1.28
N PRO A 215 -41.89 14.98 0.44
CA PRO A 215 -41.41 16.36 0.38
C PRO A 215 -41.59 17.08 1.72
N ALA A 216 -40.61 17.85 2.13
CA ALA A 216 -40.70 18.64 3.38
C ALA A 216 -41.82 19.70 3.35
N LYS A 217 -42.15 20.20 2.13
CA LYS A 217 -43.24 21.17 1.91
C LYS A 217 -44.15 20.65 0.77
N PRO A 218 -45.05 19.68 1.06
CA PRO A 218 -45.92 19.11 0.07
C PRO A 218 -47.06 20.00 -0.38
N PHE A 219 -47.41 21.01 0.39
CA PHE A 219 -48.52 21.95 0.13
C PHE A 219 -48.00 23.37 -0.23
N LYS A 220 -48.74 24.06 -1.09
CA LYS A 220 -48.56 25.48 -1.39
C LYS A 220 -49.15 26.34 -0.23
N LYS A 221 -48.93 27.66 -0.34
CA LYS A 221 -49.48 28.61 0.66
C LYS A 221 -51.01 28.67 0.71
N ASP A 222 -51.66 28.31 -0.39
CA ASP A 222 -53.10 28.25 -0.56
C ASP A 222 -53.73 26.91 -0.06
N GLY A 223 -52.92 26.01 0.50
CA GLY A 223 -53.36 24.71 0.96
C GLY A 223 -53.47 23.65 -0.09
N THR A 224 -53.24 23.95 -1.38
CA THR A 224 -53.23 22.93 -2.47
C THR A 224 -51.88 22.20 -2.52
N LEU A 225 -51.88 21.01 -3.11
CA LEU A 225 -50.63 20.24 -3.31
C LEU A 225 -49.64 21.01 -4.21
N SER A 226 -48.40 21.00 -3.87
CA SER A 226 -47.30 21.42 -4.72
C SER A 226 -47.05 20.36 -5.78
N ALA A 227 -46.34 20.71 -6.88
CA ALA A 227 -45.98 19.75 -7.91
C ALA A 227 -45.19 18.56 -7.39
N THR A 228 -44.39 18.72 -6.30
CA THR A 228 -43.71 17.63 -5.60
C THR A 228 -44.65 16.86 -4.68
N GLY A 229 -45.66 17.54 -4.10
CA GLY A 229 -46.73 16.93 -3.31
C GLY A 229 -47.64 16.04 -4.18
N GLU A 230 -48.02 16.49 -5.37
CA GLU A 230 -48.80 15.70 -6.32
C GLU A 230 -48.07 14.43 -6.77
N LYS A 231 -46.73 14.54 -7.06
CA LYS A 231 -45.92 13.37 -7.43
C LYS A 231 -45.79 12.39 -6.25
N TRP A 232 -45.77 12.89 -5.02
CA TRP A 232 -45.73 12.06 -3.83
C TRP A 232 -47.06 11.37 -3.60
N GLN A 233 -48.18 12.09 -3.76
CA GLN A 233 -49.53 11.51 -3.64
C GLN A 233 -49.70 10.38 -4.66
N ALA A 234 -49.39 10.64 -5.94
CA ALA A 234 -49.51 9.63 -6.99
C ALA A 234 -48.68 8.36 -6.71
N LEU A 235 -47.47 8.54 -6.14
CA LEU A 235 -46.61 7.42 -5.72
C LEU A 235 -47.21 6.64 -4.54
N CYS A 236 -47.78 7.34 -3.57
CA CYS A 236 -48.46 6.69 -2.44
C CYS A 236 -49.70 5.94 -2.89
N ASP A 237 -50.50 6.52 -3.76
CA ASP A 237 -51.73 5.89 -4.33
C ASP A 237 -51.37 4.61 -5.12
N GLU A 238 -50.30 4.67 -5.95
CA GLU A 238 -49.78 3.51 -6.71
C GLU A 238 -49.36 2.36 -5.78
N ARG A 239 -48.84 2.71 -4.61
CA ARG A 239 -48.33 1.72 -3.62
C ARG A 239 -49.32 1.36 -2.53
N GLY A 240 -50.50 1.93 -2.54
CA GLY A 240 -51.50 1.72 -1.48
C GLY A 240 -51.08 2.26 -0.12
N LEU A 241 -50.25 3.34 -0.11
CA LEU A 241 -49.72 3.97 1.09
C LEU A 241 -50.48 5.25 1.41
N ASP A 242 -50.53 5.62 2.68
CA ASP A 242 -51.07 6.92 3.11
C ASP A 242 -50.11 8.06 2.71
N PHE A 243 -50.69 9.24 2.43
CA PHE A 243 -49.90 10.44 2.07
C PHE A 243 -48.92 10.86 3.19
N SER A 244 -49.21 10.54 4.43
CA SER A 244 -48.36 10.80 5.60
C SER A 244 -47.15 9.88 5.70
N HIS A 245 -47.03 8.85 4.82
CA HIS A 245 -45.88 7.94 4.80
C HIS A 245 -44.57 8.70 4.73
N ASP A 246 -43.63 8.47 5.65
CA ASP A 246 -42.38 9.19 5.77
C ASP A 246 -41.12 8.34 5.54
N GLU A 247 -41.29 7.03 5.35
CA GLU A 247 -40.21 6.15 4.97
C GLU A 247 -39.80 6.34 3.50
N VAL A 248 -38.58 5.95 3.18
CA VAL A 248 -38.04 6.05 1.83
C VAL A 248 -38.66 4.97 0.95
N ILE A 249 -39.31 5.36 -0.16
CA ILE A 249 -39.85 4.45 -1.16
C ILE A 249 -38.82 4.27 -2.28
N GLU A 250 -38.44 3.04 -2.61
CA GLU A 250 -37.62 2.71 -3.75
C GLU A 250 -38.49 2.53 -4.99
N VAL A 251 -38.17 3.30 -6.04
CA VAL A 251 -38.90 3.30 -7.31
C VAL A 251 -37.96 2.94 -8.44
N VAL A 252 -38.32 1.94 -9.23
CA VAL A 252 -37.63 1.61 -10.48
C VAL A 252 -38.03 2.62 -11.54
N VAL A 253 -37.06 3.42 -12.01
CA VAL A 253 -37.31 4.46 -13.03
C VAL A 253 -36.83 4.07 -14.43
N GLY A 254 -36.29 2.88 -14.58
CA GLY A 254 -35.78 2.32 -15.83
C GLY A 254 -34.83 1.18 -15.58
N TYR A 255 -34.13 0.74 -16.61
CA TYR A 255 -33.13 -0.32 -16.54
C TYR A 255 -31.82 0.18 -17.15
N GLU A 256 -30.72 -0.30 -16.65
CA GLU A 256 -29.36 0.00 -17.15
C GLU A 256 -28.68 -1.32 -17.54
N PRO A 257 -27.78 -1.29 -18.58
CA PRO A 257 -26.98 -2.46 -18.90
C PRO A 257 -26.21 -2.98 -17.70
N PRO A 258 -26.02 -4.28 -17.55
CA PRO A 258 -25.30 -4.86 -16.44
C PRO A 258 -23.81 -4.49 -16.47
N ASN A 259 -23.17 -4.48 -15.31
CA ASN A 259 -21.73 -4.21 -15.18
C ASN A 259 -21.01 -5.50 -14.75
N ALA A 260 -20.34 -6.15 -15.69
CA ALA A 260 -19.54 -7.35 -15.44
C ALA A 260 -18.36 -7.13 -14.46
N GLY A 261 -17.95 -5.86 -14.23
CA GLY A 261 -16.95 -5.48 -13.23
C GLY A 261 -17.51 -5.35 -11.81
N SER A 262 -18.83 -5.32 -11.65
CA SER A 262 -19.50 -5.22 -10.34
C SER A 262 -19.65 -6.59 -9.70
N VAL A 263 -18.87 -6.84 -8.64
CA VAL A 263 -18.94 -8.10 -7.88
C VAL A 263 -20.34 -8.37 -7.33
N PHE A 264 -21.10 -7.33 -6.98
CA PHE A 264 -22.48 -7.47 -6.48
C PHE A 264 -23.41 -7.95 -7.57
N GLN A 265 -23.43 -7.28 -8.73
CA GLN A 265 -24.28 -7.66 -9.86
C GLN A 265 -23.97 -9.07 -10.37
N VAL A 266 -22.67 -9.40 -10.47
CA VAL A 266 -22.22 -10.76 -10.84
C VAL A 266 -22.74 -11.81 -9.84
N LYS A 267 -22.60 -11.55 -8.53
CA LYS A 267 -23.10 -12.49 -7.51
C LYS A 267 -24.61 -12.65 -7.55
N ASP A 268 -25.33 -11.56 -7.76
CA ASP A 268 -26.80 -11.62 -7.84
C ASP A 268 -27.25 -12.39 -9.09
N TRP A 269 -26.61 -12.14 -10.24
CA TRP A 269 -26.85 -12.96 -11.42
C TRP A 269 -26.53 -14.44 -11.19
N LEU A 270 -25.38 -14.78 -10.59
CA LEU A 270 -25.04 -16.17 -10.27
C LEU A 270 -26.08 -16.84 -9.37
N LYS A 271 -26.67 -16.11 -8.43
CA LYS A 271 -27.77 -16.63 -7.58
C LYS A 271 -29.03 -16.96 -8.42
N THR A 272 -29.34 -16.12 -9.44
CA THR A 272 -30.47 -16.44 -10.33
C THR A 272 -30.23 -17.71 -11.15
N LEU A 273 -28.96 -18.07 -11.40
CA LEU A 273 -28.56 -19.32 -12.03
C LEU A 273 -28.50 -20.51 -11.06
N GLY A 274 -28.92 -20.32 -9.81
CA GLY A 274 -28.90 -21.35 -8.78
C GLY A 274 -27.58 -21.52 -8.03
N TRP A 275 -26.67 -20.52 -8.08
CA TRP A 275 -25.41 -20.57 -7.33
C TRP A 275 -25.65 -20.69 -5.82
N LYS A 276 -25.09 -21.73 -5.23
CA LYS A 276 -25.03 -21.92 -3.78
C LYS A 276 -23.58 -21.76 -3.31
N PRO A 277 -23.21 -20.61 -2.67
CA PRO A 277 -21.85 -20.36 -2.21
C PRO A 277 -21.36 -21.45 -1.26
N GLN A 278 -20.11 -21.90 -1.46
CA GLN A 278 -19.43 -22.86 -0.59
C GLN A 278 -18.20 -22.28 0.09
N THR A 279 -17.76 -21.09 -0.35
CA THR A 279 -16.55 -20.43 0.17
C THR A 279 -16.92 -19.03 0.65
N PHE A 280 -16.47 -18.70 1.87
CA PHE A 280 -16.77 -17.42 2.52
C PHE A 280 -15.50 -16.77 3.07
N ASP A 281 -15.45 -15.45 3.03
CA ASP A 281 -14.41 -14.66 3.70
C ASP A 281 -14.94 -14.08 5.02
N TYR A 282 -14.39 -14.57 6.12
CA TYR A 282 -14.75 -14.15 7.49
C TYR A 282 -13.79 -13.11 8.08
N LYS A 283 -12.78 -12.66 7.32
CA LYS A 283 -11.70 -11.81 7.84
C LYS A 283 -12.07 -10.34 7.99
N LYS A 284 -13.14 -9.89 7.36
CA LYS A 284 -13.59 -8.52 7.55
C LYS A 284 -14.53 -8.49 8.75
N TYR A 285 -13.96 -8.21 9.89
CA TYR A 285 -14.72 -7.83 11.07
C TYR A 285 -15.32 -6.44 10.81
N ASP A 286 -16.52 -6.43 10.26
CA ASP A 286 -17.39 -5.27 10.28
C ASP A 286 -18.55 -5.62 11.23
N PRO A 287 -18.71 -4.88 12.35
CA PRO A 287 -19.79 -5.14 13.31
C PRO A 287 -21.19 -5.13 12.68
N LYS A 288 -21.34 -4.44 11.53
CA LYS A 288 -22.58 -4.42 10.76
C LYS A 288 -22.80 -5.67 9.89
N ILE A 289 -21.74 -6.43 9.60
CA ILE A 289 -21.75 -7.63 8.73
C ILE A 289 -21.64 -8.91 9.54
N THR A 290 -21.09 -8.86 10.76
CA THR A 290 -20.79 -10.04 11.60
C THR A 290 -21.99 -10.76 12.16
N GLN A 291 -23.17 -10.20 12.08
CA GLN A 291 -24.38 -10.92 12.52
C GLN A 291 -24.88 -11.97 11.51
N GLN A 292 -24.35 -12.08 10.29
CA GLN A 292 -24.87 -12.91 9.21
C GLN A 292 -23.88 -13.81 8.47
N GLY A 293 -22.70 -14.06 9.03
CA GLY A 293 -21.72 -14.94 8.37
C GLY A 293 -20.82 -14.22 7.35
N GLY A 294 -19.84 -14.94 6.79
CA GLY A 294 -18.83 -14.41 5.89
C GLY A 294 -19.37 -13.96 4.53
N VAL A 295 -18.59 -13.15 3.83
CA VAL A 295 -18.91 -12.72 2.46
C VAL A 295 -18.62 -13.86 1.49
N ALA A 296 -19.66 -14.32 0.77
CA ALA A 296 -19.54 -15.37 -0.25
C ALA A 296 -18.47 -15.03 -1.29
N GLN A 297 -17.58 -15.97 -1.60
CA GLN A 297 -16.47 -15.78 -2.52
C GLN A 297 -16.70 -16.51 -3.84
N ILE A 298 -16.47 -15.83 -4.95
CA ILE A 298 -16.44 -16.40 -6.30
C ILE A 298 -15.11 -17.13 -6.55
N LYS A 299 -14.06 -16.72 -5.85
CA LYS A 299 -12.67 -17.10 -6.05
C LYS A 299 -12.05 -17.63 -4.77
N LEU A 300 -11.26 -18.67 -4.89
CA LEU A 300 -10.46 -19.21 -3.78
C LEU A 300 -9.24 -18.33 -3.47
N LYS A 301 -8.63 -18.51 -2.31
CA LYS A 301 -7.37 -17.85 -1.95
C LYS A 301 -6.21 -18.20 -2.89
N SER A 302 -6.24 -19.37 -3.52
CA SER A 302 -5.29 -19.79 -4.54
C SER A 302 -5.37 -18.96 -5.82
N GLY A 303 -6.47 -18.23 -6.01
CA GLY A 303 -6.78 -17.50 -7.22
C GLY A 303 -7.68 -18.26 -8.20
N ASP A 304 -7.92 -19.54 -7.96
CA ASP A 304 -8.77 -20.37 -8.81
C ASP A 304 -10.25 -20.07 -8.54
N MET A 305 -11.11 -20.38 -9.53
CA MET A 305 -12.55 -20.21 -9.38
C MET A 305 -13.12 -21.20 -8.36
N CYS A 306 -14.12 -20.75 -7.58
CA CYS A 306 -14.79 -21.61 -6.60
C CYS A 306 -15.48 -22.80 -7.30
N PRO A 307 -15.31 -24.05 -6.82
CA PRO A 307 -15.94 -25.22 -7.43
C PRO A 307 -17.45 -25.11 -7.57
N SER A 308 -18.12 -24.37 -6.69
CA SER A 308 -19.57 -24.12 -6.79
C SER A 308 -19.96 -23.26 -8.00
N ILE A 309 -19.03 -22.43 -8.53
CA ILE A 309 -19.22 -21.67 -9.77
C ILE A 309 -18.98 -22.56 -10.98
N LEU A 310 -17.90 -23.37 -10.95
CA LEU A 310 -17.55 -24.27 -12.05
C LEU A 310 -18.70 -25.23 -12.40
N LYS A 311 -19.50 -25.61 -11.43
CA LYS A 311 -20.71 -26.45 -11.64
C LYS A 311 -21.80 -25.77 -12.48
N LEU A 312 -21.79 -24.45 -12.62
CA LEU A 312 -22.79 -23.73 -13.42
C LEU A 312 -22.39 -23.63 -14.90
N ILE A 313 -21.12 -23.86 -15.24
CA ILE A 313 -20.60 -23.66 -16.61
C ILE A 313 -21.29 -24.55 -17.64
N PRO A 314 -21.55 -25.87 -17.39
CA PRO A 314 -22.19 -26.71 -18.39
C PRO A 314 -23.57 -26.19 -18.86
N ASP A 315 -24.35 -25.63 -17.93
CA ASP A 315 -25.69 -25.09 -18.24
C ASP A 315 -25.65 -23.63 -18.65
N ASN A 316 -24.57 -22.89 -18.30
CA ASN A 316 -24.41 -21.46 -18.53
C ASN A 316 -22.98 -21.15 -18.97
N PRO A 317 -22.62 -21.36 -20.24
CA PRO A 317 -21.24 -21.21 -20.72
C PRO A 317 -20.63 -19.83 -20.50
N ALA A 318 -21.44 -18.76 -20.46
CA ALA A 318 -20.99 -17.40 -20.18
C ALA A 318 -20.33 -17.25 -18.79
N VAL A 319 -20.64 -18.15 -17.84
CA VAL A 319 -20.00 -18.16 -16.51
C VAL A 319 -18.49 -18.40 -16.60
N ALA A 320 -18.03 -19.11 -17.64
CA ALA A 320 -16.58 -19.33 -17.86
C ALA A 320 -15.81 -18.01 -18.08
N ALA A 321 -16.43 -16.98 -18.65
CA ALA A 321 -15.82 -15.67 -18.84
C ALA A 321 -15.38 -14.99 -17.53
N LEU A 322 -15.99 -15.37 -16.39
CA LEU A 322 -15.59 -14.84 -15.07
C LEU A 322 -14.15 -15.20 -14.71
N GLU A 323 -13.65 -16.35 -15.11
CA GLU A 323 -12.28 -16.77 -14.82
C GLU A 323 -11.29 -15.80 -15.50
N THR A 324 -11.51 -15.55 -16.79
CA THR A 324 -10.71 -14.62 -17.58
C THR A 324 -10.78 -13.20 -17.02
N ILE A 325 -11.97 -12.67 -16.74
CA ILE A 325 -12.16 -11.32 -16.20
C ILE A 325 -11.41 -11.14 -14.88
N MET A 326 -11.55 -12.08 -13.94
CA MET A 326 -10.93 -11.99 -12.62
C MET A 326 -9.40 -12.11 -12.68
N MET A 327 -8.88 -12.91 -13.61
CA MET A 327 -7.46 -13.10 -13.81
C MET A 327 -6.83 -11.89 -14.53
N MET A 328 -7.46 -11.44 -15.63
CA MET A 328 -6.90 -10.39 -16.50
C MET A 328 -6.80 -9.05 -15.79
N LYS A 329 -7.82 -8.62 -15.06
CA LYS A 329 -7.82 -7.33 -14.36
C LYS A 329 -6.59 -7.13 -13.48
N HIS A 330 -6.20 -8.18 -12.74
CA HIS A 330 -5.01 -8.10 -11.88
C HIS A 330 -3.72 -8.05 -12.70
N ARG A 331 -3.62 -8.84 -13.77
CA ARG A 331 -2.41 -8.93 -14.62
C ARG A 331 -2.20 -7.67 -15.42
N ILE A 332 -3.24 -7.13 -16.05
CA ILE A 332 -3.21 -5.85 -16.76
C ILE A 332 -2.68 -4.76 -15.84
N ASN A 333 -3.25 -4.65 -14.62
CA ASN A 333 -2.80 -3.65 -13.66
C ASN A 333 -1.33 -3.85 -13.23
N THR A 334 -0.88 -5.09 -13.12
CA THR A 334 0.51 -5.41 -12.77
C THR A 334 1.47 -4.95 -13.88
N VAL A 335 1.20 -5.31 -15.15
CA VAL A 335 2.07 -4.95 -16.27
C VAL A 335 2.00 -3.45 -16.56
N LYS A 336 0.82 -2.82 -16.47
CA LYS A 336 0.68 -1.35 -16.52
C LYS A 336 1.47 -0.67 -15.40
N GLY A 337 1.49 -1.28 -14.20
CA GLY A 337 2.32 -0.83 -13.10
C GLY A 337 3.81 -0.85 -13.44
N PHE A 338 4.29 -1.87 -14.15
CA PHE A 338 5.68 -1.92 -14.63
C PHE A 338 5.95 -0.82 -15.65
N LEU A 339 5.11 -0.69 -16.67
CA LEU A 339 5.24 0.36 -17.69
C LEU A 339 5.26 1.76 -17.07
N LYS A 340 4.39 2.04 -16.11
CA LYS A 340 4.33 3.33 -15.41
C LYS A 340 5.58 3.65 -14.60
N ASN A 341 6.24 2.64 -14.03
CA ASN A 341 7.38 2.82 -13.12
C ASN A 341 8.74 2.61 -13.84
N ALA A 342 8.74 2.26 -15.12
CA ALA A 342 9.95 2.20 -15.92
C ALA A 342 10.48 3.64 -16.14
N ASP A 343 11.79 3.80 -16.01
CA ASP A 343 12.45 5.06 -16.39
C ASP A 343 12.54 5.19 -17.93
N GLU A 344 12.99 6.36 -18.42
CA GLU A 344 13.11 6.65 -19.85
C GLU A 344 13.96 5.63 -20.61
N SER A 345 14.88 4.98 -19.94
CA SER A 345 15.71 3.90 -20.48
C SER A 345 15.09 2.52 -20.33
N GLY A 346 13.87 2.42 -19.81
CA GLY A 346 13.13 1.17 -19.61
C GLY A 346 13.59 0.33 -18.42
N TYR A 347 14.21 0.93 -17.38
CA TYR A 347 14.59 0.20 -16.18
C TYR A 347 13.60 0.41 -15.05
N LEU A 348 13.38 -0.65 -14.27
CA LEU A 348 12.54 -0.70 -13.08
C LEU A 348 13.39 -0.83 -11.83
N VAL A 349 13.06 -0.04 -10.81
CA VAL A 349 13.62 -0.23 -9.46
C VAL A 349 12.85 -1.35 -8.76
N ALA A 350 13.55 -2.37 -8.28
CA ALA A 350 12.98 -3.47 -7.50
C ALA A 350 12.67 -3.03 -6.05
N ALA A 351 11.86 -1.98 -5.89
CA ALA A 351 11.61 -1.31 -4.63
C ALA A 351 11.05 -2.26 -3.54
N ILE A 352 11.69 -2.22 -2.38
CA ILE A 352 11.33 -3.01 -1.18
C ILE A 352 10.64 -2.11 -0.16
N GLY A 353 9.41 -2.45 0.20
CA GLY A 353 8.57 -1.66 1.12
C GLY A 353 8.43 -2.25 2.52
N GLY A 354 9.17 -3.28 2.88
CA GLY A 354 9.10 -3.89 4.20
C GLY A 354 9.45 -5.37 4.22
N LEU A 355 9.25 -5.98 5.37
CA LEU A 355 9.35 -7.42 5.60
C LEU A 355 7.99 -8.01 5.96
N THR A 356 7.77 -9.25 5.53
CA THR A 356 6.64 -10.04 6.03
C THR A 356 6.98 -10.60 7.43
N ASN A 357 5.99 -11.14 8.14
CA ASN A 357 6.21 -11.86 9.41
C ASN A 357 7.14 -13.09 9.28
N THR A 358 7.38 -13.58 8.05
CA THR A 358 8.36 -14.63 7.74
C THR A 358 9.68 -14.07 7.19
N LEU A 359 9.93 -12.79 7.38
CA LEU A 359 11.12 -12.05 6.94
C LEU A 359 11.37 -12.05 5.42
N ARG A 360 10.36 -12.34 4.60
CA ARG A 360 10.45 -12.15 3.15
C ARG A 360 10.23 -10.68 2.81
N PHE A 361 10.89 -10.20 1.75
CA PHE A 361 10.67 -8.83 1.27
C PHE A 361 9.23 -8.61 0.77
N LYS A 362 8.67 -7.46 1.12
CA LYS A 362 7.46 -6.92 0.52
C LYS A 362 7.86 -6.05 -0.66
N HIS A 363 7.66 -6.54 -1.87
CA HIS A 363 7.96 -5.79 -3.09
C HIS A 363 6.85 -4.76 -3.38
N ARG A 364 7.24 -3.58 -3.86
CA ARG A 364 6.30 -2.51 -4.25
C ARG A 364 6.05 -2.46 -5.75
N VAL A 365 7.08 -2.58 -6.56
CA VAL A 365 7.02 -2.44 -8.02
C VAL A 365 7.10 -3.82 -8.68
N CYS A 366 8.20 -4.53 -8.51
CA CYS A 366 8.40 -5.86 -9.09
C CYS A 366 7.65 -6.92 -8.26
N VAL A 367 6.31 -6.91 -8.35
CA VAL A 367 5.45 -7.86 -7.64
C VAL A 367 5.35 -9.20 -8.37
N ASN A 368 4.79 -10.20 -7.71
CA ASN A 368 4.69 -11.59 -8.18
C ASN A 368 4.26 -11.72 -9.64
N ILE A 369 5.21 -12.11 -10.48
CA ILE A 369 4.95 -12.52 -11.86
C ILE A 369 4.39 -13.97 -11.82
N PRO A 370 3.37 -14.28 -12.62
CA PRO A 370 2.85 -15.64 -12.71
C PRO A 370 3.94 -16.64 -13.09
N SER A 371 3.85 -17.86 -12.55
CA SER A 371 4.75 -18.94 -12.98
C SER A 371 4.66 -19.14 -14.50
N VAL A 372 5.79 -19.42 -15.15
CA VAL A 372 5.87 -19.76 -16.57
C VAL A 372 4.98 -20.96 -16.98
N ARG A 373 4.53 -21.74 -16.00
CA ARG A 373 3.57 -22.86 -16.20
C ARG A 373 2.13 -22.43 -16.31
N LYS A 374 1.82 -21.18 -15.93
CA LYS A 374 0.46 -20.64 -16.01
C LYS A 374 0.30 -19.79 -17.27
N PRO A 375 -0.92 -19.69 -17.84
CA PRO A 375 -1.18 -18.76 -18.93
C PRO A 375 -0.65 -17.36 -18.58
N TYR A 376 -0.05 -16.67 -19.54
CA TYR A 376 0.58 -15.35 -19.39
C TYR A 376 1.74 -15.28 -18.37
N GLY A 377 2.38 -16.37 -18.05
CA GLY A 377 3.60 -16.41 -17.23
C GLY A 377 4.87 -16.66 -18.04
N LYS A 378 4.74 -16.78 -19.38
CA LYS A 378 5.86 -16.99 -20.31
C LYS A 378 6.40 -15.68 -20.81
#